data_a202960d051f29655785015d8ed0e42c
#
_entry.id   a202960d051f29655785015d8ed0e42c
#
_cell.length_a   1.000
_cell.length_b   1.000
_cell.length_c   1.000
_cell.angle_alpha   90.00
_cell.angle_beta   90.00
_cell.angle_gamma   90.00
#
_symmetry.space_group_name_H-M   'P 1'
#
loop_
_entity.id
_entity.type
_entity.pdbx_description
1 polymer ?
#
loop_
_entity_poly.entity_id
_entity_poly.type
_entity_poly.pdbx_seq_one_letter_code
_entity_poly.pdbx_strand_id
1 'polypeptide(L)'
;VTDFLKHTAESMETKLNYKRISAKVIRVWQHQARLVCRIPNLRGHDSQLLVACGVTEPETLATMQPQTLFEIISPFSETKEGQKIIRNGKKPDLEEVTNWISWASNFRSLQAA
;
A
#
# COMPACT_ATOMS: atom_id res chain seq x y z
N VAL A 1 1.72 -29.66 15.61
CA VAL A 1 1.68 -28.19 15.59
C VAL A 1 2.14 -27.66 14.24
N THR A 2 3.25 -28.20 13.74
CA THR A 2 3.76 -27.80 12.42
C THR A 2 2.74 -28.17 11.34
N ASP A 3 2.16 -29.37 11.44
CA ASP A 3 1.15 -29.81 10.48
C ASP A 3 -0.09 -28.94 10.56
N PHE A 4 -0.45 -28.50 11.75
CA PHE A 4 -1.58 -27.62 11.92
C PHE A 4 -1.35 -26.29 11.21
N LEU A 5 -0.18 -25.69 11.40
CA LEU A 5 0.15 -24.42 10.76
C LEU A 5 0.19 -24.55 9.25
N LYS A 6 0.81 -25.62 8.76
CA LYS A 6 0.87 -25.88 7.33
C LYS A 6 -0.52 -26.12 6.76
N HIS A 7 -1.29 -26.94 7.45
CA HIS A 7 -2.65 -27.26 7.03
C HIS A 7 -3.53 -26.01 7.05
N THR A 8 -3.37 -25.18 8.08
CA THR A 8 -4.13 -23.95 8.18
C THR A 8 -3.76 -22.99 7.04
N ALA A 9 -2.47 -22.87 6.73
CA ALA A 9 -2.02 -22.01 5.64
C ALA A 9 -2.57 -22.50 4.31
N GLU A 10 -2.48 -23.77 4.04
CA GLU A 10 -3.02 -24.36 2.81
C GLU A 10 -4.54 -24.22 2.76
N SER A 11 -5.21 -24.44 3.87
CA SER A 11 -6.65 -24.30 3.95
C SER A 11 -7.08 -22.85 3.73
N MET A 12 -6.38 -21.91 4.34
CA MET A 12 -6.64 -20.49 4.13
C MET A 12 -6.40 -20.11 2.68
N GLU A 13 -5.28 -20.55 2.13
CA GLU A 13 -4.96 -20.22 0.76
C GLU A 13 -6.01 -20.81 -0.19
N THR A 14 -6.48 -22.02 0.07
CA THR A 14 -7.54 -22.63 -0.71
C THR A 14 -8.82 -21.83 -0.61
N LYS A 15 -9.21 -21.46 0.60
CA LYS A 15 -10.41 -20.66 0.81
C LYS A 15 -10.27 -19.28 0.20
N LEU A 16 -9.09 -18.68 0.31
CA LEU A 16 -8.82 -17.35 -0.22
C LEU A 16 -8.69 -17.39 -1.74
N ASN A 17 -8.14 -18.46 -2.30
CA ASN A 17 -8.12 -18.64 -3.74
C ASN A 17 -9.53 -18.72 -4.30
N TYR A 18 -10.40 -19.35 -3.56
CA TYR A 18 -11.81 -19.37 -3.91
C TYR A 18 -12.35 -17.94 -4.02
N LYS A 19 -11.83 -17.06 -3.19
CA LYS A 19 -12.14 -15.64 -3.19
C LYS A 19 -11.08 -14.81 -3.91
N ARG A 20 -10.16 -15.47 -4.60
CA ARG A 20 -9.04 -14.87 -5.30
C ARG A 20 -8.10 -14.09 -4.39
N ILE A 21 -7.96 -14.56 -3.16
CA ILE A 21 -7.00 -14.00 -2.22
C ILE A 21 -5.87 -14.99 -2.04
N SER A 22 -4.64 -14.56 -2.29
CA SER A 22 -3.45 -15.39 -2.22
C SER A 22 -2.47 -14.85 -1.20
N ALA A 23 -1.39 -15.60 -0.96
CA ALA A 23 -0.30 -15.13 -0.11
C ALA A 23 0.27 -13.80 -0.61
N LYS A 24 0.27 -13.60 -1.93
CA LYS A 24 0.72 -12.34 -2.53
C LYS A 24 -0.15 -11.18 -2.07
N VAL A 25 -1.46 -11.36 -2.05
CA VAL A 25 -2.39 -10.33 -1.60
C VAL A 25 -2.18 -10.02 -0.12
N ILE A 26 -1.93 -11.05 0.69
CA ILE A 26 -1.65 -10.86 2.11
C ILE A 26 -0.40 -10.01 2.30
N ARG A 27 0.65 -10.25 1.51
CA ARG A 27 1.86 -9.45 1.57
C ARG A 27 1.59 -7.99 1.18
N VAL A 28 0.75 -7.78 0.18
CA VAL A 28 0.34 -6.43 -0.22
C VAL A 28 -0.33 -5.73 0.96
N TRP A 29 -1.24 -6.41 1.65
CA TRP A 29 -1.89 -5.84 2.82
C TRP A 29 -0.89 -5.50 3.93
N GLN A 30 0.12 -6.35 4.13
CA GLN A 30 1.17 -6.09 5.11
C GLN A 30 1.98 -4.85 4.74
N HIS A 31 2.31 -4.68 3.47
CA HIS A 31 3.00 -3.48 3.01
C HIS A 31 2.15 -2.24 3.22
N GLN A 32 0.86 -2.31 2.92
CA GLN A 32 -0.05 -1.19 3.14
C GLN A 32 -0.10 -0.80 4.62
N ALA A 33 -0.24 -1.80 5.50
CA ALA A 33 -0.28 -1.56 6.93
C ALA A 33 1.02 -0.93 7.43
N ARG A 34 2.15 -1.40 6.92
CA ARG A 34 3.46 -0.86 7.30
C ARG A 34 3.56 0.61 6.92
N LEU A 35 3.13 0.98 5.73
CA LEU A 35 3.16 2.38 5.31
C LEU A 35 2.30 3.24 6.22
N VAL A 36 1.08 2.81 6.50
CA VAL A 36 0.17 3.57 7.37
C VAL A 36 0.75 3.72 8.76
N CYS A 37 1.36 2.66 9.30
CA CYS A 37 1.92 2.70 10.65
C CYS A 37 3.17 3.57 10.75
N ARG A 38 3.97 3.65 9.69
CA ARG A 38 5.26 4.35 9.75
C ARG A 38 5.20 5.78 9.21
N ILE A 39 4.27 6.08 8.32
CA ILE A 39 4.16 7.42 7.75
C ILE A 39 3.04 8.17 8.44
N PRO A 40 3.35 9.27 9.15
CA PRO A 40 2.29 10.04 9.79
C PRO A 40 1.32 10.61 8.76
N ASN A 41 0.06 10.68 9.11
CA ASN A 41 -1.03 11.26 8.32
C ASN A 41 -1.41 10.47 7.05
N LEU A 42 -0.70 9.40 6.73
CA LEU A 42 -1.04 8.61 5.54
C LEU A 42 -2.31 7.81 5.78
N ARG A 43 -3.26 7.91 4.85
CA ARG A 43 -4.54 7.23 4.97
C ARG A 43 -4.47 5.84 4.32
N GLY A 44 -5.45 4.98 4.67
CA GLY A 44 -5.49 3.62 4.15
C GLY A 44 -5.52 3.57 2.62
N HIS A 45 -6.37 4.36 1.98
CA HIS A 45 -6.46 4.33 0.52
C HIS A 45 -5.22 4.92 -0.15
N ASP A 46 -4.52 5.85 0.52
CA ASP A 46 -3.25 6.36 0.01
C ASP A 46 -2.22 5.23 -0.05
N SER A 47 -2.14 4.44 1.02
CA SER A 47 -1.21 3.30 1.06
C SER A 47 -1.56 2.25 0.01
N GLN A 48 -2.84 2.03 -0.24
CA GLN A 48 -3.27 1.09 -1.27
C GLN A 48 -2.80 1.53 -2.66
N LEU A 49 -2.93 2.81 -2.97
CA LEU A 49 -2.44 3.34 -4.24
C LEU A 49 -0.92 3.20 -4.36
N LEU A 50 -0.20 3.55 -3.30
CA LEU A 50 1.26 3.48 -3.31
C LEU A 50 1.76 2.05 -3.50
N VAL A 51 1.23 1.11 -2.72
CA VAL A 51 1.65 -0.29 -2.83
C VAL A 51 1.31 -0.86 -4.20
N ALA A 52 0.14 -0.54 -4.74
CA ALA A 52 -0.25 -1.00 -6.06
C ALA A 52 0.70 -0.50 -7.14
N CYS A 53 1.32 0.66 -6.93
CA CYS A 53 2.29 1.23 -7.85
C CYS A 53 3.73 0.83 -7.54
N GLY A 54 3.94 -0.08 -6.59
CA GLY A 54 5.26 -0.60 -6.26
C GLY A 54 6.00 0.14 -5.18
N VAL A 55 5.37 1.12 -4.53
CA VAL A 55 5.98 1.87 -3.43
C VAL A 55 5.58 1.21 -2.12
N THR A 56 6.48 0.43 -1.55
CA THR A 56 6.19 -0.38 -0.37
C THR A 56 6.95 0.07 0.88
N GLU A 57 7.92 0.96 0.74
CA GLU A 57 8.76 1.39 1.86
C GLU A 57 8.72 2.91 2.02
N PRO A 58 8.62 3.41 3.28
CA PRO A 58 8.64 4.85 3.51
C PRO A 58 9.92 5.51 3.02
N GLU A 59 11.05 4.81 3.15
CA GLU A 59 12.34 5.31 2.71
C GLU A 59 12.35 5.60 1.21
N THR A 60 11.77 4.69 0.43
CA THR A 60 11.66 4.84 -1.01
C THR A 60 10.79 6.04 -1.36
N LEU A 61 9.65 6.16 -0.70
CA LEU A 61 8.74 7.28 -0.94
C LEU A 61 9.40 8.61 -0.62
N ALA A 62 10.14 8.67 0.49
CA ALA A 62 10.79 9.90 0.94
C ALA A 62 11.83 10.42 -0.06
N THR A 63 12.39 9.54 -0.89
CA THR A 63 13.41 9.92 -1.87
C THR A 63 12.84 10.17 -3.27
N MET A 64 11.56 9.96 -3.47
CA MET A 64 10.96 10.14 -4.80
C MET A 64 10.70 11.61 -5.09
N GLN A 65 10.77 11.94 -6.38
CA GLN A 65 10.38 13.28 -6.83
C GLN A 65 8.85 13.33 -6.95
N PRO A 66 8.22 14.41 -6.48
CA PRO A 66 6.75 14.49 -6.55
C PRO A 66 6.19 14.31 -7.96
N GLN A 67 6.84 14.93 -8.94
CA GLN A 67 6.39 14.84 -10.32
C GLN A 67 6.46 13.40 -10.84
N THR A 68 7.55 12.70 -10.53
CA THR A 68 7.74 11.33 -10.96
C THR A 68 6.68 10.43 -10.36
N LEU A 69 6.43 10.57 -9.06
CA LEU A 69 5.41 9.76 -8.39
C LEU A 69 4.02 10.09 -8.92
N PHE A 70 3.74 11.35 -9.15
CA PHE A 70 2.45 11.76 -9.69
C PHE A 70 2.20 11.15 -11.07
N GLU A 71 3.23 11.08 -11.91
CA GLU A 71 3.13 10.48 -13.24
C GLU A 71 2.87 8.98 -13.18
N ILE A 72 3.20 8.33 -12.08
CA ILE A 72 2.91 6.91 -11.87
C ILE A 72 1.51 6.74 -11.28
N ILE A 73 1.16 7.53 -10.28
CA ILE A 73 -0.10 7.40 -9.54
C ILE A 73 -1.29 7.84 -10.39
N SER A 74 -1.15 8.91 -11.14
CA SER A 74 -2.27 9.49 -11.88
C SER A 74 -2.87 8.51 -12.90
N PRO A 75 -2.08 7.87 -13.78
CA PRO A 75 -2.65 6.89 -14.71
C PRO A 75 -3.24 5.69 -13.99
N PHE A 76 -2.58 5.20 -12.94
CA PHE A 76 -3.11 4.07 -12.18
C PHE A 76 -4.46 4.39 -11.56
N SER A 77 -4.62 5.61 -11.05
CA SER A 77 -5.86 6.01 -10.40
C SER A 77 -7.05 6.02 -11.36
N GLU A 78 -6.79 6.06 -12.66
CA GLU A 78 -7.83 6.03 -13.67
C GLU A 78 -8.21 4.61 -14.10
N THR A 79 -7.44 3.61 -13.67
CA THR A 79 -7.78 2.22 -13.96
C THR A 79 -8.95 1.76 -13.09
N LYS A 80 -9.52 0.61 -13.44
CA LYS A 80 -10.59 0.01 -12.62
C LYS A 80 -10.12 -0.27 -11.20
N GLU A 81 -8.90 -0.74 -11.06
CA GLU A 81 -8.35 -1.03 -9.73
C GLU A 81 -8.15 0.25 -8.95
N GLY A 82 -7.62 1.29 -9.58
CA GLY A 82 -7.46 2.58 -8.95
C GLY A 82 -8.79 3.18 -8.52
N GLN A 83 -9.79 3.08 -9.37
CA GLN A 83 -11.12 3.58 -9.05
C GLN A 83 -11.74 2.84 -7.87
N LYS A 84 -11.52 1.54 -7.76
CA LYS A 84 -11.99 0.77 -6.61
C LYS A 84 -11.34 1.23 -5.32
N ILE A 85 -10.08 1.60 -5.37
CA ILE A 85 -9.36 2.08 -4.20
C ILE A 85 -9.86 3.46 -3.79
N ILE A 86 -9.99 4.35 -4.75
CA ILE A 86 -10.45 5.73 -4.52
C ILE A 86 -11.92 5.76 -4.18
N ARG A 87 -12.69 4.83 -4.75
CA ARG A 87 -14.16 4.75 -4.64
C ARG A 87 -14.75 6.04 -5.18
N ASN A 88 -15.52 6.78 -4.39
CA ASN A 88 -16.12 8.02 -4.82
C ASN A 88 -15.29 9.24 -4.45
N GLY A 89 -14.04 9.02 -4.04
CA GLY A 89 -13.15 10.11 -3.69
C GLY A 89 -12.49 10.71 -4.91
N LYS A 90 -11.76 11.78 -4.67
CA LYS A 90 -11.01 12.43 -5.73
C LYS A 90 -9.70 11.69 -6.00
N LYS A 91 -9.34 11.63 -7.26
CA LYS A 91 -8.02 11.18 -7.69
C LYS A 91 -6.95 12.08 -7.05
N PRO A 92 -5.84 11.50 -6.55
CA PRO A 92 -4.78 12.32 -5.95
C PRO A 92 -4.21 13.33 -6.95
N ASP A 93 -4.00 14.55 -6.48
CA ASP A 93 -3.35 15.58 -7.28
C ASP A 93 -1.87 15.68 -6.87
N LEU A 94 -1.16 16.56 -7.55
CA LEU A 94 0.27 16.74 -7.30
C LEU A 94 0.54 17.23 -5.87
N GLU A 95 -0.31 18.07 -5.34
CA GLU A 95 -0.16 18.58 -3.98
C GLU A 95 -0.29 17.42 -2.97
N GLU A 96 -1.26 16.55 -3.16
CA GLU A 96 -1.46 15.41 -2.28
C GLU A 96 -0.28 14.46 -2.34
N VAL A 97 0.22 14.17 -3.53
CA VAL A 97 1.39 13.33 -3.71
C VAL A 97 2.62 13.97 -3.05
N THR A 98 2.78 15.29 -3.18
CA THR A 98 3.86 16.01 -2.52
C THR A 98 3.75 15.88 -1.00
N ASN A 99 2.54 15.94 -0.46
CA ASN A 99 2.32 15.75 0.97
C ASN A 99 2.73 14.34 1.41
N TRP A 100 2.41 13.33 0.62
CA TRP A 100 2.82 11.96 0.95
C TRP A 100 4.33 11.85 1.10
N ILE A 101 5.08 12.45 0.19
CA ILE A 101 6.54 12.42 0.22
C ILE A 101 7.06 13.19 1.42
N SER A 102 6.47 14.34 1.71
CA SER A 102 6.84 15.15 2.88
C SER A 102 6.58 14.36 4.17
N TRP A 103 5.42 13.70 4.26
CA TRP A 103 5.11 12.88 5.43
C TRP A 103 6.06 11.70 5.55
N ALA A 104 6.42 11.10 4.43
CA ALA A 104 7.36 9.97 4.43
C ALA A 104 8.74 10.40 4.90
N SER A 105 9.13 11.66 4.66
CA SER A 105 10.41 12.19 5.16
C SER A 105 10.48 12.17 6.68
N ASN A 106 9.33 12.09 7.34
CA ASN A 106 9.24 12.03 8.80
C ASN A 106 8.81 10.64 9.27
N PHE A 107 9.12 9.61 8.48
CA PHE A 107 8.66 8.27 8.80
C PHE A 107 9.15 7.80 10.17
N ARG A 108 8.35 6.94 10.79
CA ARG A 108 8.65 6.38 12.09
C ARG A 108 9.38 5.06 11.92
N SER A 109 10.46 4.90 12.68
CA SER A 109 11.13 3.61 12.74
C SER A 109 10.30 2.66 13.59
N LEU A 110 10.14 1.42 13.13
CA LEU A 110 9.45 0.40 13.93
C LEU A 110 10.22 0.04 15.19
N GLN A 111 11.50 0.37 15.22
CA GLN A 111 12.37 0.10 16.38
C GLN A 111 12.44 1.27 17.33
N ALA A 112 11.96 2.42 16.95
CA ALA A 112 11.92 3.58 17.83
C ALA A 112 10.77 3.42 18.81
N ALA A 113 11.08 3.17 20.00
CA ALA A 113 10.09 2.97 21.05
C ALA A 113 9.60 4.32 21.58
#